data_0761a664b1b6e8a08234baf1c581e896
#
_entry.id   0761a664b1b6e8a08234baf1c581e896
#
_cell.length_a   1.000
_cell.length_b   1.000
_cell.length_c   1.000
_cell.angle_alpha   90.00
_cell.angle_beta   90.00
_cell.angle_gamma   90.00
#
_symmetry.space_group_name_H-M   'P 1'
#
loop_
_entity.id
_entity.type
_entity.pdbx_description
1 polymer ?
#
loop_
_entity_poly.entity_id
_entity_poly.type
_entity_poly.pdbx_seq_one_letter_code
_entity_poly.pdbx_strand_id
1 'polypeptide(L)'
;MKRILTILMTLLLASVTAFAQESMTEGVNSWANEWKYAFSKDGVKEWKPEFTVRYYAGLFTTGPMITGGVRVDEKRSFALFVSQGDTYVDDAPGDIYSIRAGLNFRRYWHLGQRKRFAFYSDLYAGAAWIYKVEGKYHMNMQTGERWEVLDENPGDMWYVAGWQPGIRVRCYKNLHLFLGPTIATDCLGLHLGIGF
;
A
#
# COMPACT_ATOMS: atom_id res chain seq x y z
N MET A 1 19.56 -11.00 9.60
CA MET A 1 19.24 -9.73 8.98
C MET A 1 19.71 -9.60 7.53
N LYS A 2 21.03 -9.74 7.21
CA LYS A 2 21.55 -9.61 5.82
C LYS A 2 20.82 -10.48 4.79
N ARG A 3 20.56 -11.76 5.08
CA ARG A 3 19.84 -12.68 4.16
C ARG A 3 18.39 -12.26 3.86
N ILE A 4 17.67 -11.77 4.86
CA ILE A 4 16.29 -11.30 4.69
C ILE A 4 16.28 -10.03 3.82
N LEU A 5 17.21 -9.11 4.06
CA LEU A 5 17.35 -7.90 3.25
C LEU A 5 17.68 -8.25 1.80
N THR A 6 18.57 -9.21 1.57
CA THR A 6 18.91 -9.67 0.21
C THR A 6 17.69 -10.27 -0.50
N ILE A 7 16.90 -11.11 0.18
CA ILE A 7 15.68 -11.71 -0.40
C ILE A 7 14.66 -10.61 -0.74
N LEU A 8 14.45 -9.65 0.16
CA LEU A 8 13.56 -8.51 -0.07
C LEU A 8 14.02 -7.66 -1.26
N MET A 9 15.31 -7.35 -1.35
CA MET A 9 15.88 -6.59 -2.48
C MET A 9 15.77 -7.37 -3.79
N THR A 10 15.98 -8.67 -3.77
CA THR A 10 15.84 -9.52 -4.97
C THR A 10 14.38 -9.58 -5.44
N LEU A 11 13.43 -9.72 -4.52
CA LEU A 11 12.00 -9.68 -4.84
C LEU A 11 11.58 -8.31 -5.39
N LEU A 12 12.10 -7.24 -4.82
CA LEU A 12 11.84 -5.87 -5.28
C LEU A 12 12.41 -5.64 -6.69
N LEU A 13 13.66 -6.06 -6.94
CA LEU A 13 14.29 -5.99 -8.26
C LEU A 13 13.52 -6.85 -9.28
N ALA A 14 13.12 -8.08 -8.92
CA ALA A 14 12.35 -8.95 -9.79
C ALA A 14 10.98 -8.33 -10.16
N SER A 15 10.30 -7.65 -9.23
CA SER A 15 9.04 -6.98 -9.51
C SER A 15 9.22 -5.77 -10.43
N VAL A 16 10.29 -5.00 -10.25
CA VAL A 16 10.63 -3.85 -11.12
C VAL A 16 11.03 -4.30 -12.52
N THR A 17 11.86 -5.34 -12.62
CA THR A 17 12.29 -5.87 -13.92
C THR A 17 11.13 -6.50 -14.70
N ALA A 18 10.25 -7.26 -14.03
CA ALA A 18 9.03 -7.79 -14.65
C ALA A 18 8.13 -6.66 -15.17
N PHE A 19 7.96 -5.59 -14.40
CA PHE A 19 7.23 -4.40 -14.82
C PHE A 19 7.86 -3.74 -16.05
N ALA A 20 9.17 -3.53 -16.04
CA ALA A 20 9.90 -2.92 -17.15
C ALA A 20 9.87 -3.78 -18.41
N GLN A 21 10.03 -5.08 -18.28
CA GLN A 21 10.08 -6.01 -19.41
C GLN A 21 8.70 -6.14 -20.08
N GLU A 22 7.62 -6.20 -19.33
CA GLU A 22 6.26 -6.26 -19.89
C GLU A 22 5.86 -4.95 -20.55
N SER A 23 6.30 -3.81 -20.03
CA SER A 23 6.04 -2.50 -20.63
C SER A 23 6.83 -2.25 -21.92
N MET A 24 7.99 -2.90 -22.08
CA MET A 24 8.80 -2.79 -23.30
C MET A 24 8.38 -3.78 -24.40
N THR A 25 7.83 -4.94 -24.05
CA THR A 25 7.44 -5.97 -25.02
C THR A 25 6.00 -5.83 -25.55
N GLU A 26 5.12 -5.23 -24.76
CA GLU A 26 3.79 -4.85 -25.23
C GLU A 26 3.92 -3.57 -26.05
N GLY A 27 3.89 -3.66 -27.37
CA GLY A 27 3.87 -2.48 -28.22
C GLY A 27 2.77 -1.50 -27.78
N VAL A 28 3.07 -0.21 -27.75
CA VAL A 28 2.20 0.89 -27.26
C VAL A 28 0.75 0.75 -27.77
N ASN A 29 0.56 0.21 -28.96
CA ASN A 29 -0.75 -0.01 -29.57
C ASN A 29 -1.55 -1.16 -28.91
N SER A 30 -0.89 -2.23 -28.48
CA SER A 30 -1.53 -3.34 -27.77
C SER A 30 -2.04 -2.88 -26.40
N TRP A 31 -1.22 -2.17 -25.65
CA TRP A 31 -1.55 -1.63 -24.34
C TRP A 31 -2.75 -0.65 -24.41
N ALA A 32 -2.74 0.28 -25.37
CA ALA A 32 -3.84 1.23 -25.55
C ALA A 32 -5.15 0.53 -25.92
N ASN A 33 -5.11 -0.54 -26.75
CA ASN A 33 -6.29 -1.31 -27.11
C ASN A 33 -6.86 -2.11 -25.94
N GLU A 34 -6.04 -2.71 -25.09
CA GLU A 34 -6.48 -3.39 -23.89
C GLU A 34 -7.19 -2.42 -22.93
N TRP A 35 -6.67 -1.22 -22.74
CA TRP A 35 -7.32 -0.19 -21.92
C TRP A 35 -8.64 0.28 -22.54
N LYS A 36 -8.66 0.50 -23.84
CA LYS A 36 -9.88 0.88 -24.56
C LYS A 36 -10.97 -0.18 -24.41
N TYR A 37 -10.61 -1.47 -24.48
CA TYR A 37 -11.54 -2.56 -24.25
C TYR A 37 -12.03 -2.59 -22.81
N ALA A 38 -11.12 -2.52 -21.82
CA ALA A 38 -11.46 -2.58 -20.40
C ALA A 38 -12.51 -1.54 -19.98
N PHE A 39 -12.50 -0.36 -20.61
CA PHE A 39 -13.46 0.72 -20.38
C PHE A 39 -14.57 0.80 -21.44
N SER A 40 -14.69 -0.17 -22.33
CA SER A 40 -15.82 -0.28 -23.26
C SER A 40 -17.09 -0.78 -22.54
N LYS A 41 -18.25 -0.63 -23.20
CA LYS A 41 -19.54 -1.14 -22.66
C LYS A 41 -19.47 -2.63 -22.31
N ASP A 42 -18.76 -3.42 -23.08
CA ASP A 42 -18.66 -4.88 -22.89
C ASP A 42 -17.59 -5.20 -21.85
N GLY A 43 -16.46 -4.53 -21.84
CA GLY A 43 -15.41 -4.69 -20.83
C GLY A 43 -15.89 -4.37 -19.43
N VAL A 44 -16.69 -3.31 -19.25
CA VAL A 44 -17.27 -2.93 -17.94
C VAL A 44 -18.18 -4.03 -17.36
N LYS A 45 -18.84 -4.83 -18.18
CA LYS A 45 -19.65 -5.97 -17.71
C LYS A 45 -18.82 -7.10 -17.13
N GLU A 46 -17.54 -7.18 -17.48
CA GLU A 46 -16.59 -8.18 -16.99
C GLU A 46 -15.92 -7.77 -15.67
N TRP A 47 -16.10 -6.55 -15.23
CA TRP A 47 -15.52 -6.05 -14.00
C TRP A 47 -15.98 -6.87 -12.79
N LYS A 48 -15.03 -7.20 -11.95
CA LYS A 48 -15.29 -7.96 -10.71
C LYS A 48 -14.97 -7.11 -9.50
N PRO A 49 -15.82 -7.13 -8.47
CA PRO A 49 -15.49 -6.45 -7.22
C PRO A 49 -14.22 -7.06 -6.64
N GLU A 50 -13.40 -6.22 -6.05
CA GLU A 50 -12.20 -6.62 -5.33
C GLU A 50 -12.13 -5.84 -4.01
N PHE A 51 -11.94 -6.56 -2.93
CA PHE A 51 -11.81 -6.01 -1.60
C PHE A 51 -10.58 -6.57 -0.90
N THR A 52 -9.79 -5.72 -0.24
CA THR A 52 -8.65 -6.19 0.56
C THR A 52 -8.58 -5.47 1.89
N VAL A 53 -8.16 -6.23 2.90
CA VAL A 53 -7.79 -5.69 4.22
C VAL A 53 -6.34 -6.04 4.44
N ARG A 54 -5.51 -5.06 4.72
CA ARG A 54 -4.09 -5.19 4.97
C ARG A 54 -3.70 -4.47 6.24
N TYR A 55 -2.64 -4.95 6.84
CA TYR A 55 -1.94 -4.25 7.90
C TYR A 55 -0.51 -3.99 7.43
N TYR A 56 -0.07 -2.77 7.52
CA TYR A 56 1.31 -2.41 7.25
C TYR A 56 2.02 -2.02 8.54
N ALA A 57 3.26 -2.47 8.65
CA ALA A 57 4.14 -2.16 9.77
C ALA A 57 5.46 -1.61 9.22
N GLY A 58 5.75 -0.39 9.54
CA GLY A 58 6.92 0.32 9.05
C GLY A 58 7.70 1.01 10.17
N LEU A 59 8.84 1.59 9.77
CA LEU A 59 9.73 2.29 10.69
C LEU A 59 9.10 3.59 11.24
N PHE A 60 8.26 4.25 10.41
CA PHE A 60 7.69 5.56 10.76
C PHE A 60 6.20 5.48 11.04
N THR A 61 5.49 4.64 10.31
CA THR A 61 4.03 4.54 10.41
C THR A 61 3.58 3.10 10.33
N THR A 62 2.55 2.78 11.10
CA THR A 62 1.90 1.47 11.13
C THR A 62 0.39 1.63 11.12
N GLY A 63 -0.35 0.64 10.60
CA GLY A 63 -1.81 0.67 10.67
C GLY A 63 -2.53 -0.22 9.68
N PRO A 64 -3.85 -0.32 9.80
CA PRO A 64 -4.70 -1.02 8.87
C PRO A 64 -4.97 -0.21 7.60
N MET A 65 -5.13 -0.90 6.49
CA MET A 65 -5.54 -0.35 5.20
C MET A 65 -6.62 -1.23 4.59
N ILE A 66 -7.72 -0.63 4.21
CA ILE A 66 -8.82 -1.28 3.52
C ILE A 66 -8.87 -0.72 2.11
N THR A 67 -8.98 -1.60 1.12
CA THR A 67 -9.23 -1.18 -0.27
C THR A 67 -10.50 -1.82 -0.79
N GLY A 68 -11.32 -1.05 -1.48
CA GLY A 68 -12.52 -1.52 -2.15
C GLY A 68 -12.61 -0.95 -3.56
N GLY A 69 -12.83 -1.80 -4.54
CA GLY A 69 -12.85 -1.37 -5.92
C GLY A 69 -13.21 -2.47 -6.91
N VAL A 70 -12.68 -2.36 -8.10
CA VAL A 70 -13.00 -3.27 -9.21
C VAL A 70 -11.73 -3.78 -9.89
N ARG A 71 -11.72 -5.05 -10.19
CA ARG A 71 -10.76 -5.66 -11.10
C ARG A 71 -11.30 -5.52 -12.51
N VAL A 72 -10.63 -4.72 -13.33
CA VAL A 72 -11.05 -4.42 -14.69
C VAL A 72 -10.67 -5.53 -15.68
N ASP A 73 -9.62 -6.29 -15.37
CA ASP A 73 -9.19 -7.47 -16.10
C ASP A 73 -8.39 -8.42 -15.20
N GLU A 74 -7.79 -9.47 -15.77
CA GLU A 74 -6.99 -10.42 -15.00
C GLU A 74 -5.72 -9.79 -14.39
N LYS A 75 -5.23 -8.71 -14.97
CA LYS A 75 -3.95 -8.09 -14.63
C LYS A 75 -4.09 -6.82 -13.80
N ARG A 76 -5.26 -6.12 -13.82
CA ARG A 76 -5.38 -4.75 -13.30
C ARG A 76 -6.62 -4.56 -12.43
N SER A 77 -6.48 -3.80 -11.38
CA SER A 77 -7.60 -3.32 -10.57
C SER A 77 -7.43 -1.86 -10.14
N PHE A 78 -8.56 -1.21 -9.95
CA PHE A 78 -8.67 0.13 -9.37
C PHE A 78 -9.50 0.06 -8.10
N ALA A 79 -9.05 0.74 -7.08
CA ALA A 79 -9.74 0.78 -5.81
C ALA A 79 -9.64 2.16 -5.17
N LEU A 80 -10.55 2.44 -4.28
CA LEU A 80 -10.38 3.43 -3.23
C LEU A 80 -9.71 2.75 -2.04
N PHE A 81 -8.90 3.48 -1.32
CA PHE A 81 -8.38 3.01 -0.04
C PHE A 81 -8.76 3.97 1.10
N VAL A 82 -8.90 3.38 2.26
CA VAL A 82 -8.93 4.08 3.55
C VAL A 82 -7.96 3.36 4.47
N SER A 83 -7.15 4.10 5.18
CA SER A 83 -6.24 3.56 6.18
C SER A 83 -6.15 4.46 7.39
N GLN A 84 -5.89 3.84 8.52
CA GLN A 84 -5.42 4.55 9.71
C GLN A 84 -3.89 4.48 9.74
N GLY A 85 -3.24 5.54 10.17
CA GLY A 85 -1.81 5.58 10.38
C GLY A 85 -1.49 6.06 11.78
N ASP A 86 -0.70 5.26 12.49
CA ASP A 86 -0.12 5.63 13.77
C ASP A 86 1.36 5.90 13.49
N THR A 87 1.76 7.14 13.60
CA THR A 87 3.12 7.59 13.30
C THR A 87 3.82 7.95 14.60
N TYR A 88 4.90 7.24 14.89
CA TYR A 88 5.78 7.55 16.00
C TYR A 88 6.86 8.53 15.54
N VAL A 89 7.04 9.61 16.27
CA VAL A 89 8.08 10.62 16.00
C VAL A 89 9.05 10.65 17.17
N ASP A 90 10.28 10.21 16.93
CA ASP A 90 11.29 9.99 17.98
C ASP A 90 11.61 11.24 18.82
N ASP A 91 11.57 12.42 18.21
CA ASP A 91 11.91 13.69 18.85
C ASP A 91 10.67 14.52 19.24
N ALA A 92 9.48 14.04 18.96
CA ALA A 92 8.24 14.67 19.35
C ALA A 92 7.57 13.90 20.49
N PRO A 93 6.91 14.57 21.41
CA PRO A 93 6.35 13.93 22.61
C PRO A 93 4.99 13.32 22.35
N GLY A 94 4.77 12.64 21.28
CA GLY A 94 3.48 12.02 21.04
C GLY A 94 3.39 11.15 19.79
N ASP A 95 2.34 10.36 19.75
CA ASP A 95 1.97 9.57 18.57
C ASP A 95 1.01 10.40 17.72
N ILE A 96 1.24 10.42 16.41
CA ILE A 96 0.38 11.10 15.46
C ILE A 96 -0.59 10.08 14.86
N TYR A 97 -1.88 10.32 15.04
CA TYR A 97 -2.94 9.50 14.48
C TYR A 97 -3.54 10.19 13.26
N SER A 98 -3.58 9.48 12.15
CA SER A 98 -4.11 10.02 10.90
C SER A 98 -5.10 9.06 10.24
N ILE A 99 -6.08 9.63 9.55
CA ILE A 99 -6.92 8.91 8.60
C ILE A 99 -6.44 9.28 7.20
N ARG A 100 -6.28 8.28 6.35
CA ARG A 100 -5.82 8.43 4.98
C ARG A 100 -6.85 7.87 4.03
N ALA A 101 -7.04 8.54 2.92
CA ALA A 101 -7.92 8.07 1.86
C ALA A 101 -7.39 8.49 0.49
N GLY A 102 -7.67 7.69 -0.52
CA GLY A 102 -7.23 7.98 -1.87
C GLY A 102 -7.52 6.86 -2.86
N LEU A 103 -6.77 6.89 -3.94
CA LEU A 103 -6.85 5.96 -5.05
C LEU A 103 -5.73 4.91 -4.95
N ASN A 104 -6.05 3.70 -5.32
CA ASN A 104 -5.14 2.57 -5.42
C ASN A 104 -5.25 1.96 -6.81
N PHE A 105 -4.11 1.77 -7.47
CA PHE A 105 -3.98 1.04 -8.71
C PHE A 105 -3.12 -0.19 -8.46
N ARG A 106 -3.64 -1.38 -8.83
CA ARG A 106 -2.95 -2.65 -8.66
C ARG A 106 -2.76 -3.34 -9.99
N ARG A 107 -1.54 -3.84 -10.20
CA ARG A 107 -1.21 -4.70 -11.32
C ARG A 107 -0.78 -6.08 -10.82
N TYR A 108 -1.19 -7.14 -11.55
CA TYR A 108 -0.89 -8.53 -11.25
C TYR A 108 -0.09 -9.18 -12.37
N TRP A 109 0.86 -10.02 -11.99
CA TRP A 109 1.61 -10.93 -12.90
C TRP A 109 1.43 -12.34 -12.38
N HIS A 110 0.58 -13.11 -13.04
CA HIS A 110 0.26 -14.48 -12.63
C HIS A 110 1.41 -15.43 -12.93
N LEU A 111 1.74 -16.29 -11.97
CA LEU A 111 2.77 -17.30 -12.07
C LEU A 111 2.12 -18.67 -12.30
N GLY A 112 2.55 -19.31 -13.40
CA GLY A 112 2.10 -20.65 -13.77
C GLY A 112 0.64 -20.74 -14.23
N GLN A 113 0.30 -21.87 -14.83
CA GLN A 113 -1.02 -22.11 -15.44
C GLN A 113 -2.18 -22.08 -14.43
N ARG A 114 -1.97 -22.50 -13.22
CA ARG A 114 -3.01 -22.56 -12.17
C ARG A 114 -3.34 -21.21 -11.53
N LYS A 115 -2.61 -20.14 -11.85
CA LYS A 115 -2.79 -18.77 -11.32
C LYS A 115 -2.93 -18.72 -9.78
N ARG A 116 -2.30 -19.66 -9.05
CA ARG A 116 -2.34 -19.71 -7.57
C ARG A 116 -1.45 -18.63 -6.97
N PHE A 117 -0.36 -18.31 -7.64
CA PHE A 117 0.59 -17.29 -7.24
C PHE A 117 0.57 -16.15 -8.25
N ALA A 118 0.72 -14.96 -7.77
CA ALA A 118 0.96 -13.79 -8.60
C ALA A 118 1.91 -12.85 -7.88
N PHE A 119 2.82 -12.23 -8.61
CA PHE A 119 3.38 -10.97 -8.17
C PHE A 119 2.33 -9.88 -8.35
N TYR A 120 2.39 -8.88 -7.50
CA TYR A 120 1.57 -7.68 -7.67
C TYR A 120 2.37 -6.43 -7.32
N SER A 121 1.89 -5.32 -7.84
CA SER A 121 2.38 -3.99 -7.54
C SER A 121 1.19 -3.09 -7.32
N ASP A 122 1.08 -2.53 -6.12
CA ASP A 122 0.11 -1.52 -5.78
C ASP A 122 0.77 -0.15 -5.77
N LEU A 123 0.21 0.77 -6.52
CA LEU A 123 0.50 2.19 -6.42
C LEU A 123 -0.71 2.87 -5.80
N TYR A 124 -0.48 3.68 -4.78
CA TYR A 124 -1.55 4.45 -4.17
C TYR A 124 -1.14 5.89 -3.94
N ALA A 125 -2.12 6.78 -4.01
CA ALA A 125 -1.95 8.19 -3.72
C ALA A 125 -3.23 8.76 -3.14
N GLY A 126 -3.10 9.71 -2.21
CA GLY A 126 -4.23 10.30 -1.55
C GLY A 126 -3.85 11.41 -0.57
N ALA A 127 -4.73 11.64 0.37
CA ALA A 127 -4.54 12.59 1.44
C ALA A 127 -4.59 11.89 2.80
N ALA A 128 -3.84 12.39 3.74
CA ALA A 128 -3.83 12.02 5.14
C ALA A 128 -4.25 13.21 5.97
N TRP A 129 -5.23 13.01 6.85
CA TRP A 129 -5.69 14.01 7.82
C TRP A 129 -5.22 13.61 9.21
N ILE A 130 -4.51 14.49 9.86
CA ILE A 130 -4.17 14.34 11.28
C ILE A 130 -5.43 14.63 12.07
N TYR A 131 -5.90 13.64 12.86
CA TYR A 131 -7.08 13.82 13.70
C TYR A 131 -6.76 13.81 15.19
N LYS A 132 -5.61 13.30 15.58
CA LYS A 132 -5.18 13.25 16.98
C LYS A 132 -3.66 13.29 17.06
N VAL A 133 -3.17 14.07 18.02
CA VAL A 133 -1.78 14.05 18.46
C VAL A 133 -1.80 13.80 19.96
N GLU A 134 -1.11 12.75 20.41
CA GLU A 134 -0.96 12.47 21.84
C GLU A 134 0.37 13.02 22.31
N GLY A 135 0.31 14.05 23.15
CA GLY A 135 1.48 14.62 23.80
C GLY A 135 2.03 13.70 24.89
N LYS A 136 3.34 13.57 24.98
CA LYS A 136 4.04 12.94 26.11
C LYS A 136 4.67 14.01 26.98
N TYR A 137 4.58 13.82 28.29
CA TYR A 137 5.29 14.66 29.22
C TYR A 137 6.76 14.26 29.25
N HIS A 138 7.63 15.20 28.94
CA HIS A 138 9.05 15.07 29.20
C HIS A 138 9.39 15.64 30.56
N MET A 139 10.24 14.95 31.25
CA MET A 139 10.79 15.44 32.54
C MET A 139 12.30 15.51 32.43
N ASN A 140 12.84 16.69 32.65
CA ASN A 140 14.29 16.81 32.82
C ASN A 140 14.65 16.15 34.17
N MET A 141 15.33 15.03 34.12
CA MET A 141 15.73 14.27 35.30
C MET A 141 16.69 15.02 36.22
N GLN A 142 17.36 16.05 35.71
CA GLN A 142 18.30 16.88 36.53
C GLN A 142 17.62 18.07 37.16
N THR A 143 16.64 18.70 36.51
CA THR A 143 15.96 19.90 37.02
C THR A 143 14.57 19.60 37.56
N GLY A 144 14.00 18.43 37.27
CA GLY A 144 12.63 18.08 37.63
C GLY A 144 11.56 18.82 36.82
N GLU A 145 11.96 19.64 35.87
CA GLU A 145 11.03 20.36 35.01
C GLU A 145 10.28 19.40 34.10
N ARG A 146 8.97 19.59 34.04
CA ARG A 146 8.07 18.88 33.14
C ARG A 146 7.64 19.83 32.04
N TRP A 147 7.74 19.39 30.80
CA TRP A 147 7.14 20.11 29.67
C TRP A 147 6.31 19.16 28.83
N GLU A 148 5.19 19.66 28.38
CA GLU A 148 4.33 19.02 27.42
C GLU A 148 4.62 19.66 26.07
N VAL A 149 4.95 18.84 25.08
CA VAL A 149 5.06 19.30 23.70
C VAL A 149 3.81 18.80 22.99
N LEU A 150 2.91 19.70 22.71
CA LEU A 150 1.72 19.46 21.91
C LEU A 150 2.07 19.89 20.49
N ASP A 151 1.70 19.07 19.50
CA ASP A 151 1.68 19.55 18.13
C ASP A 151 0.48 20.50 17.96
N GLU A 152 0.75 21.69 17.43
CA GLU A 152 -0.18 22.82 17.51
C GLU A 152 -1.30 22.76 16.46
N ASN A 153 -1.30 21.79 15.51
CA ASN A 153 -2.29 21.74 14.43
C ASN A 153 -2.91 20.36 14.23
N PRO A 154 -3.76 19.86 15.13
CA PRO A 154 -4.61 18.72 14.81
C PRO A 154 -5.58 19.11 13.72
N GLY A 155 -5.44 18.51 12.53
CA GLY A 155 -6.27 18.79 11.36
C GLY A 155 -5.51 19.13 10.08
N ASP A 156 -4.19 19.16 10.14
CA ASP A 156 -3.37 19.32 8.95
C ASP A 156 -3.57 18.19 7.94
N MET A 157 -3.55 18.54 6.69
CA MET A 157 -3.69 17.61 5.59
C MET A 157 -2.33 17.42 4.90
N TRP A 158 -1.92 16.15 4.79
CA TRP A 158 -0.70 15.75 4.10
C TRP A 158 -1.03 14.98 2.82
N TYR A 159 -0.08 14.92 1.91
CA TYR A 159 -0.14 14.01 0.78
C TYR A 159 0.49 12.68 1.16
N VAL A 160 -0.19 11.58 0.86
CA VAL A 160 0.35 10.24 0.98
C VAL A 160 0.43 9.59 -0.39
N ALA A 161 1.58 9.03 -0.69
CA ALA A 161 1.78 8.22 -1.87
C ALA A 161 2.69 7.06 -1.53
N GLY A 162 2.43 5.91 -2.14
CA GLY A 162 3.22 4.73 -1.84
C GLY A 162 3.14 3.64 -2.89
N TRP A 163 4.07 2.72 -2.75
CA TRP A 163 4.22 1.54 -3.56
C TRP A 163 4.30 0.30 -2.66
N GLN A 164 3.44 -0.68 -2.92
CA GLN A 164 3.38 -1.94 -2.21
C GLN A 164 3.52 -3.11 -3.19
N PRO A 165 4.74 -3.44 -3.63
CA PRO A 165 4.97 -4.65 -4.40
C PRO A 165 4.89 -5.87 -3.48
N GLY A 166 4.55 -7.04 -4.06
CA GLY A 166 4.51 -8.24 -3.25
C GLY A 166 4.05 -9.49 -3.97
N ILE A 167 3.75 -10.50 -3.17
CA ILE A 167 3.25 -11.79 -3.63
C ILE A 167 1.82 -11.97 -3.14
N ARG A 168 0.95 -12.37 -4.08
CA ARG A 168 -0.41 -12.82 -3.81
C ARG A 168 -0.48 -14.33 -3.93
N VAL A 169 -1.04 -14.98 -2.91
CA VAL A 169 -1.28 -16.42 -2.89
C VAL A 169 -2.76 -16.69 -2.77
N ARG A 170 -3.34 -17.47 -3.69
CA ARG A 170 -4.73 -17.90 -3.59
C ARG A 170 -4.81 -19.10 -2.63
N CYS A 171 -5.40 -18.87 -1.45
CA CYS A 171 -5.55 -19.88 -0.41
C CYS A 171 -6.78 -20.77 -0.64
N TYR A 172 -7.93 -20.13 -0.90
CA TYR A 172 -9.19 -20.86 -1.10
C TYR A 172 -10.14 -20.05 -1.97
N LYS A 173 -10.76 -20.66 -2.99
CA LYS A 173 -11.70 -20.00 -3.92
C LYS A 173 -11.23 -18.59 -4.31
N ASN A 174 -11.89 -17.57 -3.76
CA ASN A 174 -11.58 -16.15 -3.98
C ASN A 174 -10.74 -15.53 -2.86
N LEU A 175 -10.38 -16.29 -1.83
CA LEU A 175 -9.56 -15.81 -0.72
C LEU A 175 -8.08 -15.79 -1.12
N HIS A 176 -7.47 -14.63 -1.00
CA HIS A 176 -6.08 -14.39 -1.32
C HIS A 176 -5.34 -13.83 -0.11
N LEU A 177 -4.10 -14.27 0.07
CA LEU A 177 -3.13 -13.69 0.99
C LEU A 177 -2.21 -12.75 0.22
N PHE A 178 -1.91 -11.59 0.79
CA PHE A 178 -1.00 -10.58 0.26
C PHE A 178 0.15 -10.36 1.23
N LEU A 179 1.36 -10.33 0.72
CA LEU A 179 2.57 -10.07 1.52
C LEU A 179 3.59 -9.34 0.67
N GLY A 180 4.23 -8.32 1.23
CA GLY A 180 5.30 -7.60 0.55
C GLY A 180 5.83 -6.42 1.33
N PRO A 181 6.84 -5.73 0.77
CA PRO A 181 7.31 -4.46 1.29
C PRO A 181 6.30 -3.34 1.04
N THR A 182 6.34 -2.34 1.89
CA THR A 182 5.65 -1.05 1.72
C THR A 182 6.70 0.04 1.67
N ILE A 183 6.66 0.85 0.63
CA ILE A 183 7.52 2.02 0.42
C ILE A 183 6.59 3.20 0.16
N ALA A 184 6.50 4.10 1.10
CA ALA A 184 5.62 5.25 1.00
C ALA A 184 6.29 6.51 1.54
N THR A 185 5.67 7.64 1.31
CA THR A 185 6.15 8.94 1.81
C THR A 185 6.34 8.95 3.32
N ASP A 186 5.60 8.14 4.04
CA ASP A 186 5.54 8.07 5.50
C ASP A 186 5.71 6.65 6.07
N CYS A 187 6.03 5.68 5.23
CA CYS A 187 6.17 4.29 5.66
C CYS A 187 7.24 3.57 4.85
N LEU A 188 8.21 3.00 5.53
CA LEU A 188 9.12 2.00 4.98
C LEU A 188 9.02 0.74 5.82
N GLY A 189 8.44 -0.32 5.29
CA GLY A 189 8.16 -1.50 6.08
C GLY A 189 7.62 -2.68 5.28
N LEU A 190 6.77 -3.47 5.92
CA LEU A 190 6.13 -4.65 5.34
C LEU A 190 4.62 -4.53 5.48
N HIS A 191 3.90 -5.19 4.60
CA HIS A 191 2.46 -5.37 4.74
C HIS A 191 2.06 -6.84 4.58
N LEU A 192 1.02 -7.20 5.31
CA LEU A 192 0.34 -8.48 5.24
C LEU A 192 -1.16 -8.23 5.14
N GLY A 193 -1.86 -9.02 4.34
CA GLY A 193 -3.30 -8.85 4.24
C GLY A 193 -4.02 -9.97 3.54
N ILE A 194 -5.33 -9.84 3.52
CA ILE A 194 -6.26 -10.76 2.86
C ILE A 194 -7.11 -9.98 1.86
N GLY A 195 -7.58 -10.67 0.83
CA GLY A 195 -8.49 -10.10 -0.17
C GLY A 195 -9.41 -11.14 -0.79
N PHE A 196 -10.48 -10.62 -1.40
CA PHE A 196 -11.57 -11.40 -1.97
C PHE A 196 -11.91 -10.93 -3.36
#